data_54ae9fc65ae350c8af533ff83fdab61d
#
_entry.id   54ae9fc65ae350c8af533ff83fdab61d
#
_cell.length_a   1.000
_cell.length_b   1.000
_cell.length_c   1.000
_cell.angle_alpha   90.00
_cell.angle_beta   90.00
_cell.angle_gamma   90.00
#
_symmetry.space_group_name_H-M   'P 1'
#
loop_
_entity.id
_entity.type
_entity.pdbx_description
1 polymer ?
#
loop_
_entity_poly.entity_id
_entity_poly.type
_entity_poly.pdbx_seq_one_letter_code
_entity_poly.pdbx_strand_id
1 'polypeptide(L)'
;MGFMTRLWGYIKQLFKSTAEKAMDPEIELEQAISEARKRDQELRNQAAKVVAHRVQLESKIEDAADNVGSARELAKKALLKAEEARAAGNVEEAEKWTRSAQSLAMRLQASESNLDSLKKQYETAMDQAEKAKSAVSQNALRLQELAAKRIELLGALQQAKMQESVNKAINSMSETMDDEVPSLARVEEKIEKRKSEAMAHAELREATPEGSEMELREAVSLAKADEKLDELKAELGLTS
;
A
#
# COMPACT_ATOMS: atom_id res chain seq x y z
N MET A 1 -21.30 5.53 -3.74
CA MET A 1 -21.87 4.75 -2.61
C MET A 1 -20.91 3.63 -2.30
N GLY A 2 -20.21 3.76 -1.16
CA GLY A 2 -18.97 3.07 -0.88
C GLY A 2 -19.14 1.60 -0.53
N PHE A 3 -18.09 0.85 -0.80
CA PHE A 3 -17.84 -0.53 -0.37
C PHE A 3 -18.10 -0.74 1.14
N MET A 4 -17.81 0.24 1.97
CA MET A 4 -18.09 0.27 3.42
C MET A 4 -19.59 0.12 3.75
N THR A 5 -20.49 0.76 2.99
CA THR A 5 -21.94 0.63 3.21
C THR A 5 -22.46 -0.75 2.82
N ARG A 6 -21.82 -1.41 1.85
CA ARG A 6 -22.17 -2.80 1.47
C ARG A 6 -21.63 -3.81 2.48
N LEU A 7 -20.41 -3.62 2.98
CA LEU A 7 -19.83 -4.46 4.02
C LEU A 7 -20.62 -4.37 5.32
N TRP A 8 -21.04 -3.16 5.72
CA TRP A 8 -21.90 -2.95 6.89
C TRP A 8 -23.28 -3.57 6.73
N GLY A 9 -23.87 -3.49 5.52
CA GLY A 9 -25.12 -4.18 5.18
C GLY A 9 -25.00 -5.70 5.29
N TYR A 10 -23.88 -6.27 4.83
CA TYR A 10 -23.59 -7.70 4.88
C TYR A 10 -23.45 -8.21 6.33
N ILE A 11 -22.66 -7.50 7.15
CA ILE A 11 -22.49 -7.83 8.57
C ILE A 11 -23.81 -7.74 9.33
N LYS A 12 -24.63 -6.73 9.05
CA LYS A 12 -25.96 -6.57 9.69
C LYS A 12 -26.95 -7.66 9.26
N GLN A 13 -26.80 -8.21 8.07
CA GLN A 13 -27.62 -9.29 7.52
C GLN A 13 -27.20 -10.66 8.07
N LEU A 14 -25.90 -10.89 8.29
CA LEU A 14 -25.36 -12.10 8.95
C LEU A 14 -25.86 -12.25 10.39
N PHE A 15 -25.99 -11.15 11.13
CA PHE A 15 -26.58 -11.18 12.48
C PHE A 15 -28.10 -11.39 12.49
N LYS A 16 -28.79 -11.32 11.34
CA LYS A 16 -30.26 -11.50 11.25
C LYS A 16 -30.71 -12.84 10.70
N SER A 17 -29.86 -13.61 10.05
CA SER A 17 -30.24 -14.92 9.50
C SER A 17 -29.89 -16.02 10.50
N THR A 18 -30.91 -16.50 11.18
CA THR A 18 -30.94 -17.69 12.03
C THR A 18 -30.42 -18.93 11.27
N ALA A 19 -29.39 -19.56 11.86
CA ALA A 19 -29.13 -21.01 11.81
C ALA A 19 -29.52 -21.79 10.54
N GLU A 20 -28.59 -21.84 9.57
CA GLU A 20 -28.23 -23.06 8.84
C GLU A 20 -27.21 -22.74 7.77
N LYS A 21 -25.95 -23.21 7.96
CA LYS A 21 -24.82 -23.09 7.03
C LYS A 21 -24.18 -21.70 6.85
N ALA A 22 -24.13 -20.85 7.86
CA ALA A 22 -23.26 -19.68 7.82
C ALA A 22 -21.82 -20.09 8.18
N MET A 23 -20.86 -19.76 7.33
CA MET A 23 -19.43 -19.79 7.68
C MET A 23 -19.24 -18.98 8.97
N ASP A 24 -18.33 -19.42 9.83
CA ASP A 24 -18.01 -18.70 11.08
C ASP A 24 -17.65 -17.23 10.72
N PRO A 25 -18.33 -16.24 11.32
CA PRO A 25 -18.06 -14.82 11.05
C PRO A 25 -16.59 -14.43 11.24
N GLU A 26 -15.86 -15.15 12.06
CA GLU A 26 -14.44 -14.99 12.27
C GLU A 26 -13.65 -15.35 10.99
N ILE A 27 -14.01 -16.43 10.32
CA ILE A 27 -13.39 -16.87 9.07
C ILE A 27 -13.70 -15.90 7.93
N GLU A 28 -14.94 -15.41 7.82
CA GLU A 28 -15.32 -14.43 6.81
C GLU A 28 -14.57 -13.11 6.98
N LEU A 29 -14.39 -12.66 8.22
CA LEU A 29 -13.64 -11.46 8.53
C LEU A 29 -12.15 -11.62 8.17
N GLU A 30 -11.55 -12.77 8.47
CA GLU A 30 -10.17 -13.09 8.12
C GLU A 30 -9.96 -13.12 6.59
N GLN A 31 -10.88 -13.74 5.85
CA GLN A 31 -10.85 -13.73 4.39
C GLN A 31 -10.95 -12.33 3.82
N ALA A 32 -11.85 -11.49 4.34
CA ALA A 32 -12.00 -10.10 3.89
C ALA A 32 -10.72 -9.28 4.10
N ILE A 33 -10.04 -9.44 5.23
CA ILE A 33 -8.75 -8.79 5.51
C ILE A 33 -7.64 -9.33 4.59
N SER A 34 -7.59 -10.64 4.39
CA SER A 34 -6.63 -11.27 3.48
C SER A 34 -6.78 -10.75 2.05
N GLU A 35 -8.02 -10.66 1.55
CA GLU A 35 -8.30 -10.06 0.24
C GLU A 35 -7.93 -8.58 0.16
N ALA A 36 -8.21 -7.81 1.22
CA ALA A 36 -7.82 -6.40 1.26
C ALA A 36 -6.30 -6.22 1.19
N ARG A 37 -5.54 -7.07 1.88
CA ARG A 37 -4.06 -7.09 1.82
C ARG A 37 -3.54 -7.47 0.44
N LYS A 38 -4.15 -8.47 -0.22
CA LYS A 38 -3.79 -8.84 -1.59
C LYS A 38 -3.99 -7.67 -2.56
N ARG A 39 -5.13 -6.99 -2.46
CA ARG A 39 -5.43 -5.80 -3.28
C ARG A 39 -4.46 -4.65 -3.00
N ASP A 40 -4.05 -4.45 -1.75
CA ASP A 40 -3.02 -3.46 -1.42
C ASP A 40 -1.69 -3.79 -2.10
N GLN A 41 -1.27 -5.05 -2.05
CA GLN A 41 -0.05 -5.49 -2.72
C GLN A 41 -0.12 -5.29 -4.25
N GLU A 42 -1.26 -5.61 -4.86
CA GLU A 42 -1.48 -5.37 -6.29
C GLU A 42 -1.42 -3.87 -6.64
N LEU A 43 -2.07 -3.03 -5.82
CA LEU A 43 -2.05 -1.58 -5.99
C LEU A 43 -0.61 -1.02 -5.88
N ARG A 44 0.16 -1.47 -4.89
CA ARG A 44 1.58 -1.09 -4.74
C ARG A 44 2.41 -1.51 -5.95
N ASN A 45 2.21 -2.72 -6.45
CA ASN A 45 2.90 -3.22 -7.64
C ASN A 45 2.53 -2.40 -8.91
N GLN A 46 1.27 -2.00 -9.05
CA GLN A 46 0.84 -1.12 -10.14
C GLN A 46 1.44 0.28 -9.99
N ALA A 47 1.39 0.86 -8.80
CA ALA A 47 1.99 2.16 -8.52
C ALA A 47 3.51 2.16 -8.79
N ALA A 48 4.21 1.10 -8.39
CA ALA A 48 5.63 0.95 -8.68
C ALA A 48 5.93 0.95 -10.19
N LYS A 49 5.09 0.32 -11.00
CA LYS A 49 5.24 0.35 -12.47
C LYS A 49 5.06 1.76 -13.03
N VAL A 50 4.09 2.52 -12.53
CA VAL A 50 3.85 3.91 -12.95
C VAL A 50 5.03 4.80 -12.58
N VAL A 51 5.55 4.68 -11.36
CA VAL A 51 6.73 5.42 -10.91
C VAL A 51 7.97 5.03 -11.73
N ALA A 52 8.17 3.74 -12.00
CA ALA A 52 9.27 3.26 -12.85
C ALA A 52 9.19 3.83 -14.27
N HIS A 53 8.00 3.93 -14.85
CA HIS A 53 7.79 4.55 -16.16
C HIS A 53 8.21 6.03 -16.16
N ARG A 54 7.87 6.80 -15.13
CA ARG A 54 8.34 8.19 -14.97
C ARG A 54 9.88 8.26 -14.95
N VAL A 55 10.53 7.39 -14.18
CA VAL A 55 12.01 7.35 -14.09
C VAL A 55 12.65 7.00 -15.44
N GLN A 56 12.04 6.07 -16.20
CA GLN A 56 12.50 5.74 -17.54
C GLN A 56 12.38 6.92 -18.51
N LEU A 57 11.32 7.72 -18.41
CA LEU A 57 11.17 8.92 -19.21
C LEU A 57 12.19 9.99 -18.85
N GLU A 58 12.54 10.12 -17.57
CA GLU A 58 13.58 11.02 -17.08
C GLU A 58 14.94 10.69 -17.74
N SER A 59 15.35 9.42 -17.73
CA SER A 59 16.56 8.97 -18.43
C SER A 59 16.51 9.22 -19.94
N LYS A 60 15.37 8.99 -20.58
CA LYS A 60 15.21 9.27 -22.02
C LYS A 60 15.30 10.75 -22.37
N ILE A 61 14.85 11.63 -21.45
CA ILE A 61 14.98 13.08 -21.61
C ILE A 61 16.44 13.49 -21.56
N GLU A 62 17.22 12.91 -20.64
CA GLU A 62 18.65 13.14 -20.49
C GLU A 62 19.37 12.74 -21.77
N ASP A 63 19.15 11.52 -22.28
CA ASP A 63 19.70 11.03 -23.55
C ASP A 63 19.29 11.93 -24.74
N ALA A 64 18.04 12.38 -24.77
CA ALA A 64 17.54 13.23 -25.85
C ALA A 64 18.15 14.64 -25.78
N ALA A 65 18.40 15.18 -24.58
CA ALA A 65 19.07 16.47 -24.38
C ALA A 65 20.52 16.41 -24.88
N ASP A 66 21.24 15.32 -24.59
CA ASP A 66 22.60 15.08 -25.10
C ASP A 66 22.62 14.97 -26.63
N ASN A 67 21.63 14.32 -27.21
CA ASN A 67 21.49 14.24 -28.67
C ASN A 67 21.24 15.62 -29.30
N VAL A 68 20.42 16.48 -28.67
CA VAL A 68 20.24 17.87 -29.09
C VAL A 68 21.54 18.65 -29.00
N GLY A 69 22.27 18.52 -27.88
CA GLY A 69 23.57 19.14 -27.69
C GLY A 69 24.57 18.74 -28.79
N SER A 70 24.70 17.45 -29.04
CA SER A 70 25.59 16.88 -30.06
C SER A 70 25.22 17.35 -31.47
N ALA A 71 23.92 17.30 -31.82
CA ALA A 71 23.46 17.76 -33.13
C ALA A 71 23.71 19.24 -33.36
N ARG A 72 23.55 20.08 -32.32
CA ARG A 72 23.80 21.52 -32.34
C ARG A 72 25.27 21.83 -32.56
N GLU A 73 26.16 21.14 -31.85
CA GLU A 73 27.59 21.32 -32.02
C GLU A 73 28.07 20.88 -33.42
N LEU A 74 27.56 19.79 -33.95
CA LEU A 74 27.87 19.35 -35.30
C LEU A 74 27.40 20.34 -36.37
N ALA A 75 26.17 20.87 -36.21
CA ALA A 75 25.63 21.89 -37.12
C ALA A 75 26.46 23.16 -37.11
N LYS A 76 26.86 23.65 -35.93
CA LYS A 76 27.76 24.80 -35.75
C LYS A 76 29.10 24.55 -36.45
N LYS A 77 29.73 23.40 -36.21
CA LYS A 77 31.02 23.04 -36.83
C LYS A 77 30.93 23.01 -38.36
N ALA A 78 29.82 22.48 -38.91
CA ALA A 78 29.60 22.45 -40.34
C ALA A 78 29.44 23.86 -40.93
N LEU A 79 28.73 24.76 -40.23
CA LEU A 79 28.59 26.17 -40.64
C LEU A 79 29.95 26.89 -40.61
N LEU A 80 30.73 26.72 -39.55
CA LEU A 80 32.07 27.35 -39.46
C LEU A 80 32.97 26.88 -40.59
N LYS A 81 32.96 25.58 -40.93
CA LYS A 81 33.71 25.05 -42.08
C LYS A 81 33.23 25.60 -43.42
N ALA A 82 31.94 25.83 -43.58
CA ALA A 82 31.37 26.44 -44.78
C ALA A 82 31.90 27.90 -44.94
N GLU A 83 31.94 28.67 -43.84
CA GLU A 83 32.44 30.04 -43.84
C GLU A 83 33.98 30.10 -44.06
N GLU A 84 34.75 29.21 -43.45
CA GLU A 84 36.19 29.08 -43.69
C GLU A 84 36.49 28.77 -45.17
N ALA A 85 35.81 27.81 -45.76
CA ALA A 85 35.98 27.48 -47.17
C ALA A 85 35.55 28.63 -48.09
N ARG A 86 34.50 29.39 -47.73
CA ARG A 86 34.05 30.58 -48.46
C ARG A 86 35.11 31.70 -48.39
N ALA A 87 35.70 31.93 -47.22
CA ALA A 87 36.74 32.91 -47.01
C ALA A 87 38.03 32.54 -47.80
N ALA A 88 38.31 31.23 -47.94
CA ALA A 88 39.43 30.72 -48.71
C ALA A 88 39.17 30.72 -50.26
N GLY A 89 37.99 31.15 -50.70
CA GLY A 89 37.61 31.15 -52.12
C GLY A 89 37.27 29.78 -52.69
N ASN A 90 37.12 28.73 -51.87
CA ASN A 90 36.78 27.39 -52.28
C ASN A 90 35.27 27.20 -52.32
N VAL A 91 34.62 27.56 -53.42
CA VAL A 91 33.19 27.59 -53.56
C VAL A 91 32.57 26.18 -53.45
N GLU A 92 33.22 25.17 -54.05
CA GLU A 92 32.71 23.80 -54.04
C GLU A 92 32.69 23.20 -52.62
N GLU A 93 33.72 23.41 -51.88
CA GLU A 93 33.81 22.95 -50.49
C GLU A 93 32.85 23.73 -49.58
N ALA A 94 32.68 25.02 -49.79
CA ALA A 94 31.69 25.85 -49.07
C ALA A 94 30.27 25.36 -49.32
N GLU A 95 29.90 25.02 -50.54
CA GLU A 95 28.59 24.44 -50.86
C GLU A 95 28.38 23.06 -50.21
N LYS A 96 29.41 22.19 -50.21
CA LYS A 96 29.37 20.88 -49.55
C LYS A 96 29.09 21.02 -48.07
N TRP A 97 29.83 21.89 -47.38
CA TRP A 97 29.62 22.11 -45.93
C TRP A 97 28.30 22.81 -45.66
N THR A 98 27.80 23.68 -46.51
CA THR A 98 26.49 24.31 -46.38
C THR A 98 25.40 23.26 -46.48
N ARG A 99 25.44 22.31 -47.43
CA ARG A 99 24.49 21.21 -47.53
C ARG A 99 24.55 20.29 -46.29
N SER A 100 25.77 20.02 -45.79
CA SER A 100 25.95 19.27 -44.55
C SER A 100 25.33 19.98 -43.35
N ALA A 101 25.53 21.28 -43.20
CA ALA A 101 24.95 22.11 -42.16
C ALA A 101 23.41 22.10 -42.23
N GLN A 102 22.82 22.19 -43.42
CA GLN A 102 21.35 22.07 -43.59
C GLN A 102 20.81 20.72 -43.14
N SER A 103 21.47 19.61 -43.53
CA SER A 103 21.11 18.28 -43.06
C SER A 103 21.20 18.12 -41.56
N LEU A 104 22.27 18.67 -40.94
CA LEU A 104 22.45 18.65 -39.48
C LEU A 104 21.45 19.55 -38.75
N ALA A 105 21.05 20.67 -39.33
CA ALA A 105 19.99 21.53 -38.83
C ALA A 105 18.62 20.81 -38.82
N MET A 106 18.30 20.08 -39.88
CA MET A 106 17.08 19.24 -39.88
C MET A 106 17.13 18.16 -38.82
N ARG A 107 18.30 17.52 -38.62
CA ARG A 107 18.48 16.55 -37.54
C ARG A 107 18.34 17.20 -36.14
N LEU A 108 18.88 18.38 -35.95
CA LEU A 108 18.73 19.16 -34.71
C LEU A 108 17.25 19.43 -34.44
N GLN A 109 16.52 19.93 -35.42
CA GLN A 109 15.08 20.19 -35.31
C GLN A 109 14.29 18.92 -34.92
N ALA A 110 14.60 17.78 -35.53
CA ALA A 110 13.98 16.50 -35.18
C ALA A 110 14.30 16.09 -33.74
N SER A 111 15.56 16.27 -33.29
CA SER A 111 15.98 15.97 -31.93
C SER A 111 15.29 16.89 -30.89
N GLU A 112 15.17 18.19 -31.19
CA GLU A 112 14.46 19.16 -30.35
C GLU A 112 12.96 18.82 -30.23
N SER A 113 12.32 18.44 -31.35
CA SER A 113 10.91 17.96 -31.36
C SER A 113 10.73 16.69 -30.54
N ASN A 114 11.68 15.76 -30.62
CA ASN A 114 11.65 14.54 -29.81
C ASN A 114 11.79 14.85 -28.31
N LEU A 115 12.73 15.71 -27.95
CA LEU A 115 12.93 16.16 -26.56
C LEU A 115 11.66 16.84 -26.01
N ASP A 116 11.02 17.71 -26.78
CA ASP A 116 9.75 18.36 -26.39
C ASP A 116 8.64 17.33 -26.16
N SER A 117 8.52 16.35 -27.07
CA SER A 117 7.55 15.25 -26.90
C SER A 117 7.80 14.43 -25.64
N LEU A 118 9.06 14.08 -25.34
CA LEU A 118 9.42 13.35 -24.14
C LEU A 118 9.13 14.15 -22.86
N LYS A 119 9.37 15.46 -22.86
CA LYS A 119 9.04 16.35 -21.73
C LYS A 119 7.53 16.36 -21.45
N LYS A 120 6.69 16.45 -22.49
CA LYS A 120 5.23 16.38 -22.32
C LYS A 120 4.76 15.03 -21.79
N GLN A 121 5.39 13.93 -22.23
CA GLN A 121 5.12 12.60 -21.71
C GLN A 121 5.53 12.48 -20.22
N TYR A 122 6.68 13.06 -19.88
CA TYR A 122 7.17 13.08 -18.49
C TYR A 122 6.23 13.86 -17.55
N GLU A 123 5.75 15.03 -17.96
CA GLU A 123 4.77 15.80 -17.18
C GLU A 123 3.51 14.97 -16.88
N THR A 124 3.00 14.26 -17.90
CA THR A 124 1.86 13.37 -17.75
C THR A 124 2.18 12.20 -16.81
N ALA A 125 3.36 11.59 -16.98
CA ALA A 125 3.79 10.47 -16.14
C ALA A 125 4.05 10.90 -14.69
N MET A 126 4.53 12.12 -14.47
CA MET A 126 4.71 12.70 -13.14
C MET A 126 3.37 12.86 -12.42
N ASP A 127 2.37 13.43 -13.07
CA ASP A 127 1.00 13.54 -12.51
C ASP A 127 0.41 12.16 -12.18
N GLN A 128 0.57 11.19 -13.07
CA GLN A 128 0.13 9.82 -12.84
C GLN A 128 0.87 9.16 -11.67
N ALA A 129 2.17 9.40 -11.53
CA ALA A 129 2.97 8.86 -10.43
C ALA A 129 2.55 9.44 -9.08
N GLU A 130 2.27 10.73 -9.01
CA GLU A 130 1.77 11.37 -7.78
C GLU A 130 0.36 10.86 -7.41
N LYS A 131 -0.54 10.70 -8.38
CA LYS A 131 -1.84 10.07 -8.16
C LYS A 131 -1.73 8.63 -7.68
N ALA A 132 -0.81 7.86 -8.25
CA ALA A 132 -0.55 6.48 -7.84
C ALA A 132 -0.01 6.40 -6.39
N LYS A 133 0.94 7.25 -6.01
CA LYS A 133 1.44 7.36 -4.64
C LYS A 133 0.33 7.74 -3.65
N SER A 134 -0.47 8.74 -4.00
CA SER A 134 -1.61 9.17 -3.18
C SER A 134 -2.61 8.04 -2.98
N ALA A 135 -2.92 7.27 -4.04
CA ALA A 135 -3.81 6.12 -3.95
C ALA A 135 -3.27 5.02 -3.02
N VAL A 136 -1.96 4.73 -3.08
CA VAL A 136 -1.30 3.78 -2.16
C VAL A 136 -1.39 4.29 -0.71
N SER A 137 -1.09 5.56 -0.47
CA SER A 137 -1.17 6.16 0.88
C SER A 137 -2.60 6.08 1.44
N GLN A 138 -3.60 6.48 0.65
CA GLN A 138 -5.00 6.40 1.07
C GLN A 138 -5.45 4.97 1.33
N ASN A 139 -4.98 4.01 0.52
CA ASN A 139 -5.32 2.61 0.73
C ASN A 139 -4.65 2.03 1.99
N ALA A 140 -3.43 2.45 2.30
CA ALA A 140 -2.74 2.06 3.54
C ALA A 140 -3.52 2.53 4.79
N LEU A 141 -4.03 3.78 4.79
CA LEU A 141 -4.89 4.27 5.86
C LEU A 141 -6.18 3.44 6.00
N ARG A 142 -6.82 3.10 4.87
CA ARG A 142 -8.00 2.22 4.88
C ARG A 142 -7.72 0.84 5.45
N LEU A 143 -6.55 0.27 5.16
CA LEU A 143 -6.15 -1.01 5.74
C LEU A 143 -5.96 -0.93 7.26
N GLN A 144 -5.40 0.17 7.77
CA GLN A 144 -5.30 0.41 9.22
C GLN A 144 -6.70 0.51 9.85
N GLU A 145 -7.62 1.26 9.24
CA GLU A 145 -9.01 1.35 9.70
C GLU A 145 -9.70 -0.03 9.72
N LEU A 146 -9.49 -0.84 8.67
CA LEU A 146 -10.02 -2.19 8.60
C LEU A 146 -9.42 -3.11 9.67
N ALA A 147 -8.12 -2.99 9.93
CA ALA A 147 -7.46 -3.75 10.99
C ALA A 147 -7.99 -3.38 12.39
N ALA A 148 -8.16 -2.09 12.68
CA ALA A 148 -8.78 -1.63 13.92
C ALA A 148 -10.21 -2.13 14.07
N LYS A 149 -11.00 -2.06 12.99
CA LYS A 149 -12.39 -2.55 12.99
C LYS A 149 -12.48 -4.06 13.18
N ARG A 150 -11.50 -4.82 12.65
CA ARG A 150 -11.40 -6.26 12.92
C ARG A 150 -11.29 -6.55 14.41
N ILE A 151 -10.41 -5.85 15.11
CA ILE A 151 -10.21 -6.05 16.57
C ILE A 151 -11.52 -5.75 17.33
N GLU A 152 -12.19 -4.66 17.00
CA GLU A 152 -13.48 -4.29 17.59
C GLU A 152 -14.55 -5.38 17.36
N LEU A 153 -14.67 -5.89 16.12
CA LEU A 153 -15.65 -6.90 15.76
C LEU A 153 -15.36 -8.26 16.41
N LEU A 154 -14.09 -8.66 16.50
CA LEU A 154 -13.71 -9.88 17.21
C LEU A 154 -14.01 -9.78 18.71
N GLY A 155 -13.77 -8.63 19.33
CA GLY A 155 -14.15 -8.38 20.73
C GLY A 155 -15.67 -8.47 20.94
N ALA A 156 -16.46 -7.86 20.06
CA ALA A 156 -17.93 -7.94 20.11
C ALA A 156 -18.44 -9.39 19.90
N LEU A 157 -17.81 -10.15 18.99
CA LEU A 157 -18.16 -11.55 18.76
C LEU A 157 -17.85 -12.43 19.99
N GLN A 158 -16.71 -12.24 20.63
CA GLN A 158 -16.36 -12.94 21.87
C GLN A 158 -17.35 -12.62 22.98
N GLN A 159 -17.73 -11.35 23.14
CA GLN A 159 -18.73 -10.93 24.11
C GLN A 159 -20.11 -11.59 23.83
N ALA A 160 -20.54 -11.65 22.58
CA ALA A 160 -21.77 -12.30 22.17
C ALA A 160 -21.73 -13.81 22.45
N LYS A 161 -20.64 -14.51 22.10
CA LYS A 161 -20.43 -15.93 22.39
C LYS A 161 -20.46 -16.22 23.90
N MET A 162 -19.89 -15.33 24.73
CA MET A 162 -19.92 -15.42 26.18
C MET A 162 -21.36 -15.28 26.70
N GLN A 163 -22.10 -14.29 26.20
CA GLN A 163 -23.49 -14.04 26.61
C GLN A 163 -24.43 -15.20 26.21
N GLU A 164 -24.22 -15.78 25.03
CA GLU A 164 -24.92 -17.00 24.60
C GLU A 164 -24.62 -18.20 25.51
N SER A 165 -23.37 -18.39 25.91
CA SER A 165 -22.97 -19.43 26.86
C SER A 165 -23.61 -19.25 28.23
N VAL A 166 -23.68 -18.01 28.73
CA VAL A 166 -24.38 -17.69 29.99
C VAL A 166 -25.88 -17.98 29.86
N ASN A 167 -26.51 -17.56 28.78
CA ASN A 167 -27.95 -17.83 28.54
C ASN A 167 -28.23 -19.34 28.43
N LYS A 168 -27.37 -20.10 27.74
CA LYS A 168 -27.48 -21.57 27.70
C LYS A 168 -27.34 -22.20 29.08
N ALA A 169 -26.41 -21.71 29.90
CA ALA A 169 -26.25 -22.19 31.27
C ALA A 169 -27.49 -21.89 32.14
N ILE A 170 -28.07 -20.68 32.01
CA ILE A 170 -29.29 -20.30 32.73
C ILE A 170 -30.50 -21.17 32.27
N ASN A 171 -30.66 -21.40 30.95
CA ASN A 171 -31.75 -22.23 30.42
C ASN A 171 -31.61 -23.69 30.87
N SER A 172 -30.39 -24.26 30.83
CA SER A 172 -30.16 -25.63 31.31
C SER A 172 -30.36 -25.77 32.83
N MET A 173 -30.19 -24.69 33.59
CA MET A 173 -30.55 -24.66 35.00
C MET A 173 -32.07 -24.61 35.23
N SER A 174 -32.83 -23.92 34.37
CA SER A 174 -34.28 -23.80 34.45
C SER A 174 -34.97 -25.14 34.13
N GLU A 175 -34.40 -25.92 33.17
CA GLU A 175 -34.91 -27.25 32.80
C GLU A 175 -34.61 -28.32 33.86
N THR A 176 -33.59 -28.14 34.70
CA THR A 176 -33.26 -29.08 35.79
C THR A 176 -33.93 -28.73 37.13
N MET A 177 -34.71 -27.66 37.22
CA MET A 177 -35.39 -27.24 38.44
C MET A 177 -36.69 -28.04 38.71
N ASP A 178 -37.10 -29.01 37.89
CA ASP A 178 -38.22 -29.89 38.20
C ASP A 178 -37.86 -31.11 39.06
N ASP A 179 -36.56 -31.44 39.21
CA ASP A 179 -36.11 -32.47 40.16
C ASP A 179 -34.77 -32.05 40.82
N GLU A 180 -34.83 -31.76 42.13
CA GLU A 180 -33.71 -31.43 43.03
C GLU A 180 -33.09 -30.01 42.92
N VAL A 181 -33.32 -29.19 43.94
CA VAL A 181 -32.75 -27.85 44.13
C VAL A 181 -31.20 -27.94 44.26
N PRO A 182 -30.45 -27.55 43.23
CA PRO A 182 -28.98 -27.40 43.40
C PRO A 182 -28.69 -26.10 44.16
N SER A 183 -27.94 -26.19 45.24
CA SER A 183 -27.53 -25.01 46.03
C SER A 183 -26.77 -24.00 45.18
N LEU A 184 -27.09 -22.70 45.35
CA LEU A 184 -26.44 -21.57 44.65
C LEU A 184 -24.89 -21.67 44.70
N ALA A 185 -24.30 -22.18 45.80
CA ALA A 185 -22.89 -22.42 45.98
C ALA A 185 -22.26 -23.35 44.93
N ARG A 186 -22.99 -24.36 44.44
CA ARG A 186 -22.50 -25.30 43.40
C ARG A 186 -22.49 -24.67 42.01
N VAL A 187 -23.28 -23.67 41.81
CA VAL A 187 -23.37 -22.91 40.54
C VAL A 187 -22.27 -21.86 40.51
N GLU A 188 -22.02 -21.15 41.60
CA GLU A 188 -20.88 -20.23 41.73
C GLU A 188 -19.55 -20.96 41.55
N GLU A 189 -19.36 -22.11 42.17
CA GLU A 189 -18.15 -22.94 41.99
C GLU A 189 -17.94 -23.37 40.52
N LYS A 190 -19.00 -23.72 39.81
CA LYS A 190 -18.93 -24.13 38.41
C LYS A 190 -18.66 -22.96 37.45
N ILE A 191 -19.16 -21.77 37.76
CA ILE A 191 -18.89 -20.54 37.02
C ILE A 191 -17.44 -20.10 37.28
N GLU A 192 -17.00 -20.13 38.53
CA GLU A 192 -15.62 -19.79 38.92
C GLU A 192 -14.59 -20.75 38.28
N LYS A 193 -14.89 -22.05 38.25
CA LYS A 193 -14.07 -23.06 37.57
C LYS A 193 -13.97 -22.84 36.05
N ARG A 194 -15.09 -22.55 35.39
CA ARG A 194 -15.07 -22.23 33.94
C ARG A 194 -14.39 -20.92 33.62
N LYS A 195 -14.51 -19.92 34.50
CA LYS A 195 -13.80 -18.65 34.36
C LYS A 195 -12.29 -18.86 34.50
N SER A 196 -11.88 -19.68 35.50
CA SER A 196 -10.47 -20.04 35.71
C SER A 196 -9.91 -20.87 34.54
N GLU A 197 -10.69 -21.82 33.99
CA GLU A 197 -10.29 -22.59 32.82
C GLU A 197 -10.17 -21.70 31.57
N ALA A 198 -11.07 -20.73 31.37
CA ALA A 198 -10.99 -19.78 30.27
C ALA A 198 -9.80 -18.82 30.41
N MET A 199 -9.50 -18.36 31.63
CA MET A 199 -8.31 -17.57 31.92
C MET A 199 -7.02 -18.37 31.73
N ALA A 200 -6.97 -19.62 32.20
CA ALA A 200 -5.83 -20.52 32.01
C ALA A 200 -5.59 -20.82 30.51
N HIS A 201 -6.66 -20.96 29.71
CA HIS A 201 -6.53 -21.10 28.25
C HIS A 201 -6.07 -19.82 27.57
N ALA A 202 -6.43 -18.63 28.07
CA ALA A 202 -5.91 -17.36 27.56
C ALA A 202 -4.42 -17.21 27.90
N GLU A 203 -4.05 -17.51 29.15
CA GLU A 203 -2.66 -17.48 29.64
C GLU A 203 -1.75 -18.52 28.93
N LEU A 204 -2.28 -19.70 28.61
CA LEU A 204 -1.59 -20.70 27.82
C LEU A 204 -1.42 -20.28 26.35
N ARG A 205 -2.33 -19.48 25.78
CA ARG A 205 -2.16 -18.89 24.44
C ARG A 205 -1.09 -17.79 24.42
N GLU A 206 -1.00 -16.97 25.46
CA GLU A 206 0.10 -16.00 25.61
C GLU A 206 1.46 -16.69 25.83
N ALA A 207 1.48 -17.85 26.48
CA ALA A 207 2.68 -18.64 26.74
C ALA A 207 3.11 -19.53 25.58
N THR A 208 2.41 -19.52 24.43
CA THR A 208 2.83 -20.27 23.24
C THR A 208 3.98 -19.55 22.52
N PRO A 209 4.90 -20.29 21.87
CA PRO A 209 6.00 -19.71 21.08
C PRO A 209 5.52 -18.70 20.04
N GLU A 210 4.30 -18.87 19.51
CA GLU A 210 3.65 -17.95 18.56
C GLU A 210 3.22 -16.62 19.19
N GLY A 211 2.76 -16.63 20.44
CA GLY A 211 2.43 -15.40 21.18
C GLY A 211 3.67 -14.58 21.50
N SER A 212 4.73 -15.22 21.99
CA SER A 212 6.00 -14.55 22.29
C SER A 212 6.74 -14.09 21.01
N GLU A 213 6.57 -14.78 19.87
CA GLU A 213 7.12 -14.36 18.57
C GLU A 213 6.39 -13.13 18.03
N MET A 214 5.10 -13.00 18.30
CA MET A 214 4.28 -11.85 17.91
C MET A 214 4.62 -10.61 18.73
N GLU A 215 4.80 -10.76 20.05
CA GLU A 215 5.28 -9.69 20.94
C GLU A 215 6.70 -9.23 20.60
N LEU A 216 7.59 -10.19 20.29
CA LEU A 216 8.95 -9.87 19.85
C LEU A 216 8.98 -9.15 18.51
N ARG A 217 8.13 -9.55 17.55
CA ARG A 217 7.98 -8.85 16.26
C ARG A 217 7.41 -7.44 16.41
N GLU A 218 6.49 -7.25 17.33
CA GLU A 218 5.92 -5.94 17.62
C GLU A 218 6.94 -5.02 18.30
N ALA A 219 7.70 -5.53 19.26
CA ALA A 219 8.80 -4.82 19.91
C ALA A 219 9.92 -4.44 18.93
N VAL A 220 10.31 -5.35 18.01
CA VAL A 220 11.29 -5.08 16.96
C VAL A 220 10.77 -4.07 15.93
N SER A 221 9.46 -4.10 15.64
CA SER A 221 8.80 -3.14 14.73
C SER A 221 8.76 -1.74 15.34
N LEU A 222 8.47 -1.62 16.63
CA LEU A 222 8.50 -0.36 17.38
C LEU A 222 9.91 0.23 17.47
N ALA A 223 10.90 -0.61 17.80
CA ALA A 223 12.31 -0.16 17.85
C ALA A 223 12.81 0.36 16.48
N LYS A 224 12.44 -0.29 15.37
CA LYS A 224 12.76 0.18 14.02
C LYS A 224 12.01 1.46 13.63
N ALA A 225 10.79 1.65 14.14
CA ALA A 225 10.04 2.87 13.92
C ALA A 225 10.65 4.06 14.68
N ASP A 226 11.12 3.84 15.90
CA ASP A 226 11.81 4.85 16.71
C ASP A 226 13.17 5.23 16.10
N GLU A 227 13.95 4.25 15.62
CA GLU A 227 15.21 4.49 14.90
C GLU A 227 14.98 5.34 13.63
N LYS A 228 13.91 5.04 12.89
CA LYS A 228 13.54 5.79 11.68
C LYS A 228 13.03 7.19 12.00
N LEU A 229 12.37 7.35 13.14
CA LEU A 229 11.92 8.66 13.64
C LEU A 229 13.10 9.53 14.07
N ASP A 230 14.11 8.92 14.67
CA ASP A 230 15.34 9.62 15.08
C ASP A 230 16.22 9.99 13.87
N GLU A 231 16.30 9.13 12.83
CA GLU A 231 16.91 9.51 11.53
C GLU A 231 16.20 10.73 10.92
N LEU A 232 14.86 10.71 10.87
CA LEU A 232 14.08 11.83 10.32
C LEU A 232 14.24 13.12 11.14
N LYS A 233 14.35 13.02 12.46
CA LYS A 233 14.64 14.19 13.33
C LYS A 233 16.03 14.72 13.07
N ALA A 234 17.02 13.85 12.85
CA ALA A 234 18.39 14.25 12.51
C ALA A 234 18.46 14.94 11.13
N GLU A 235 17.75 14.41 10.12
CA GLU A 235 17.64 15.03 8.78
C GLU A 235 16.95 16.41 8.82
N LEU A 236 16.01 16.60 9.72
CA LEU A 236 15.27 17.86 9.88
C LEU A 236 15.95 18.84 10.85
N GLY A 237 17.09 18.49 11.44
CA GLY A 237 17.81 19.34 12.39
C GLY A 237 17.08 19.56 13.72
N LEU A 238 16.15 18.66 14.09
CA LEU A 238 15.29 18.72 15.28
C LEU A 238 15.86 17.91 16.46
N THR A 239 17.15 17.66 16.50
CA THR A 239 17.79 17.04 17.68
C THR A 239 17.91 18.06 18.80
N SER A 240 17.23 17.78 19.94
CA SER A 240 17.43 18.49 21.21
C SER A 240 18.75 18.13 21.82
#